data_86daac5e5bea36bec36bf69a072cd837
#
_entry.id   86daac5e5bea36bec36bf69a072cd837
#
_cell.length_a   1.000
_cell.length_b   1.000
_cell.length_c   1.000
_cell.angle_alpha   90.00
_cell.angle_beta   90.00
_cell.angle_gamma   90.00
#
_symmetry.space_group_name_H-M   'P 1'
#
loop_
_entity.id
_entity.type
_entity.pdbx_description
1 polymer ?
#
loop_
_entity_poly.entity_id
_entity_poly.type
_entity_poly.pdbx_seq_one_letter_code
_entity_poly.pdbx_strand_id
1 'polypeptide(L)'
;METHVLTFTITKPFSEWVKTYDASRPLQKMAGISSLYRGVSPDAPTKICAVMQAKPGVMAQFMEDHKDTIAASGHVLESTVDQVFVDA
;
A
#
# COMPACT_ATOMS: atom_id res chain seq x y z
N MET A 1 2.74 16.68 5.75
CA MET A 1 2.11 15.37 5.45
C MET A 1 2.27 15.05 3.99
N GLU A 2 2.65 13.82 3.69
CA GLU A 2 2.70 13.32 2.33
C GLU A 2 1.51 12.41 2.07
N THR A 3 0.88 12.57 0.91
CA THR A 3 -0.14 11.65 0.40
C THR A 3 0.52 10.78 -0.66
N HIS A 4 0.50 9.48 -0.43
CA HIS A 4 1.08 8.48 -1.32
C HIS A 4 -0.03 7.82 -2.11
N VAL A 5 0.03 7.93 -3.43
CA VAL A 5 -0.88 7.21 -4.33
C VAL A 5 -0.08 6.07 -4.91
N LEU A 6 -0.30 4.88 -4.37
CA LEU A 6 0.44 3.68 -4.79
C LEU A 6 -0.39 2.87 -5.77
N THR A 7 0.23 2.45 -6.84
CA THR A 7 -0.34 1.43 -7.72
C THR A 7 0.64 0.28 -7.84
N PHE A 8 0.12 -0.93 -7.89
CA PHE A 8 0.96 -2.13 -7.98
C PHE A 8 0.14 -3.32 -8.46
N THR A 9 0.83 -4.39 -8.80
CA THR A 9 0.23 -5.67 -9.21
C THR A 9 0.26 -6.65 -8.05
N ILE A 10 -0.77 -7.49 -7.96
CA ILE A 10 -0.83 -8.58 -6.98
C ILE A 10 -0.88 -9.93 -7.70
N THR A 11 -0.42 -10.99 -7.02
CA THR A 11 -0.41 -12.37 -7.54
C THR A 11 -1.54 -13.22 -6.98
N LYS A 12 -2.28 -12.69 -5.98
CA LYS A 12 -3.42 -13.38 -5.36
C LYS A 12 -4.71 -12.69 -5.74
N PRO A 13 -5.87 -13.35 -5.62
CA PRO A 13 -7.15 -12.66 -5.80
C PRO A 13 -7.27 -11.47 -4.87
N PHE A 14 -7.95 -10.41 -5.32
CA PHE A 14 -8.15 -9.21 -4.52
C PHE A 14 -8.79 -9.52 -3.17
N SER A 15 -9.75 -10.45 -3.15
CA SER A 15 -10.43 -10.86 -1.91
C SER A 15 -9.48 -11.42 -0.85
N GLU A 16 -8.39 -12.06 -1.26
CA GLU A 16 -7.35 -12.54 -0.34
C GLU A 16 -6.38 -11.42 0.05
N TRP A 17 -5.92 -10.66 -0.94
CA TRP A 17 -4.98 -9.57 -0.68
C TRP A 17 -5.58 -8.54 0.28
N VAL A 18 -6.86 -8.18 0.09
CA VAL A 18 -7.50 -7.15 0.92
C VAL A 18 -7.64 -7.59 2.37
N LYS A 19 -7.80 -8.86 2.64
CA LYS A 19 -7.83 -9.38 4.02
C LYS A 19 -6.48 -9.15 4.71
N THR A 20 -5.39 -9.45 4.03
CA THR A 20 -4.04 -9.23 4.55
C THR A 20 -3.76 -7.74 4.72
N TYR A 21 -4.15 -6.93 3.75
CA TYR A 21 -4.00 -5.47 3.83
C TYR A 21 -4.76 -4.90 5.03
N ASP A 22 -6.04 -5.26 5.18
CA ASP A 22 -6.85 -4.76 6.28
C ASP A 22 -6.32 -5.23 7.64
N ALA A 23 -5.78 -6.45 7.72
CA ALA A 23 -5.15 -6.95 8.93
C ALA A 23 -3.86 -6.19 9.28
N SER A 24 -3.21 -5.56 8.30
CA SER A 24 -1.99 -4.76 8.52
C SER A 24 -2.28 -3.32 8.95
N ARG A 25 -3.53 -2.86 8.89
CA ARG A 25 -3.88 -1.47 9.21
C ARG A 25 -3.50 -1.03 10.63
N PRO A 26 -3.67 -1.85 11.67
CA PRO A 26 -3.17 -1.48 13.00
C PRO A 26 -1.66 -1.24 13.03
N LEU A 27 -0.90 -2.07 12.31
CA LEU A 27 0.55 -1.92 12.20
C LEU A 27 0.92 -0.63 11.45
N GLN A 28 0.20 -0.31 10.37
CA GLN A 28 0.36 0.95 9.64
C GLN A 28 0.09 2.13 10.56
N LYS A 29 -1.00 2.08 11.31
CA LYS A 29 -1.38 3.16 12.24
C LYS A 29 -0.30 3.38 13.30
N MET A 30 0.26 2.32 13.85
CA MET A 30 1.36 2.42 14.81
C MET A 30 2.60 3.08 14.22
N ALA A 31 2.83 2.89 12.94
CA ALA A 31 3.95 3.54 12.22
C ALA A 31 3.64 4.98 11.81
N GLY A 32 2.43 5.47 12.05
CA GLY A 32 2.03 6.83 11.66
C GLY A 32 1.45 6.94 10.26
N ILE A 33 0.96 5.84 9.71
CA ILE A 33 0.38 5.79 8.37
C ILE A 33 -1.14 5.70 8.48
N SER A 34 -1.84 6.61 7.79
CA SER A 34 -3.30 6.60 7.66
C SER A 34 -3.68 6.06 6.29
N SER A 35 -4.42 4.96 6.27
CA SER A 35 -4.94 4.37 5.02
C SER A 35 -6.24 5.09 4.66
N LEU A 36 -6.25 5.79 3.52
CA LEU A 36 -7.40 6.57 3.07
C LEU A 36 -8.28 5.81 2.08
N TYR A 37 -7.69 4.95 1.27
CA TYR A 37 -8.39 4.24 0.22
C TYR A 37 -7.60 3.02 -0.22
N ARG A 38 -8.31 1.98 -0.60
CA ARG A 38 -7.78 0.85 -1.34
C ARG A 38 -8.82 0.34 -2.32
N GLY A 39 -8.39 -0.06 -3.49
CA GLY A 39 -9.30 -0.54 -4.51
C GLY A 39 -8.57 -1.32 -5.60
N VAL A 40 -9.37 -1.92 -6.48
CA VAL A 40 -8.89 -2.72 -7.59
C VAL A 40 -9.45 -2.15 -8.88
N SER A 41 -8.66 -2.22 -9.97
CA SER A 41 -9.12 -1.78 -11.28
C SER A 41 -10.27 -2.68 -11.76
N PRO A 42 -11.38 -2.12 -12.26
CA PRO A 42 -12.47 -2.93 -12.79
C PRO A 42 -12.09 -3.70 -14.06
N ASP A 43 -11.06 -3.22 -14.77
CA ASP A 43 -10.61 -3.83 -16.03
C ASP A 43 -9.39 -4.74 -15.85
N ALA A 44 -8.73 -4.66 -14.70
CA ALA A 44 -7.51 -5.42 -14.42
C ALA A 44 -7.54 -5.89 -12.97
N PRO A 45 -8.06 -7.10 -12.70
CA PRO A 45 -8.30 -7.57 -11.33
C PRO A 45 -7.04 -7.78 -10.47
N THR A 46 -5.86 -7.70 -11.08
CA THR A 46 -4.59 -7.75 -10.35
C THR A 46 -3.96 -6.36 -10.13
N LYS A 47 -4.60 -5.30 -10.62
CA LYS A 47 -4.08 -3.94 -10.48
C LYS A 47 -4.74 -3.24 -9.31
N ILE A 48 -3.91 -2.86 -8.33
CA ILE A 48 -4.36 -2.27 -7.07
C ILE A 48 -3.98 -0.80 -7.01
N CYS A 49 -4.84 -0.01 -6.37
CA CYS A 49 -4.52 1.35 -5.95
C CYS A 49 -4.74 1.47 -4.44
N ALA A 50 -3.76 2.01 -3.74
CA ALA A 50 -3.87 2.30 -2.32
C ALA A 50 -3.41 3.74 -2.08
N VAL A 51 -4.18 4.50 -1.30
CA VAL A 51 -3.87 5.89 -0.97
C VAL A 51 -3.66 5.98 0.53
N MET A 52 -2.49 6.50 0.93
CA MET A 52 -2.09 6.59 2.32
C MET A 52 -1.44 7.93 2.62
N GLN A 53 -1.56 8.37 3.86
CA GLN A 53 -0.90 9.60 4.32
C GLN A 53 0.07 9.29 5.44
N ALA A 54 1.22 9.96 5.42
CA ALA A 54 2.25 9.83 6.44
C ALA A 54 3.17 11.06 6.42
N LYS A 55 3.97 11.22 7.47
CA LYS A 55 5.03 12.23 7.49
C LYS A 55 6.14 11.81 6.52
N PRO A 56 6.96 12.77 6.03
CA PRO A 56 8.06 12.46 5.13
C PRO A 56 8.96 11.34 5.67
N GLY A 57 9.29 10.37 4.81
CA GLY A 57 10.18 9.25 5.12
C GLY A 57 9.51 8.06 5.79
N VAL A 58 8.32 8.21 6.36
CA VAL A 58 7.64 7.15 7.12
C VAL A 58 7.24 6.00 6.20
N MET A 59 6.68 6.30 5.03
CA MET A 59 6.25 5.26 4.09
C MET A 59 7.44 4.42 3.60
N ALA A 60 8.53 5.08 3.22
CA ALA A 60 9.72 4.38 2.74
C ALA A 60 10.29 3.46 3.83
N GLN A 61 10.33 3.93 5.07
CA GLN A 61 10.82 3.13 6.20
C GLN A 61 9.91 1.94 6.47
N PHE A 62 8.59 2.14 6.43
CA PHE A 62 7.62 1.07 6.61
C PHE A 62 7.78 -0.02 5.54
N MET A 63 7.91 0.38 4.27
CA MET A 63 8.09 -0.56 3.17
C MET A 63 9.37 -1.36 3.32
N GLU A 64 10.46 -0.73 3.77
CA GLU A 64 11.74 -1.42 4.00
C GLU A 64 11.64 -2.39 5.19
N ASP A 65 11.03 -1.95 6.30
CA ASP A 65 10.91 -2.75 7.51
C ASP A 65 10.03 -3.99 7.32
N HIS A 66 9.04 -3.91 6.42
CA HIS A 66 8.03 -4.95 6.23
C HIS A 66 8.01 -5.53 4.82
N LYS A 67 9.07 -5.33 4.04
CA LYS A 67 9.11 -5.76 2.63
C LYS A 67 8.81 -7.24 2.43
N ASP A 68 9.30 -8.11 3.30
CA ASP A 68 9.09 -9.55 3.17
C ASP A 68 7.62 -9.91 3.44
N THR A 69 7.01 -9.30 4.44
CA THR A 69 5.60 -9.48 4.76
C THR A 69 4.72 -8.95 3.64
N ILE A 70 5.07 -7.79 3.09
CA ILE A 70 4.33 -7.17 1.97
C ILE A 70 4.42 -8.07 0.75
N ALA A 71 5.59 -8.58 0.40
CA ALA A 71 5.78 -9.50 -0.72
C ALA A 71 4.98 -10.80 -0.52
N ALA A 72 4.97 -11.33 0.70
CA ALA A 72 4.23 -12.55 1.03
C ALA A 72 2.71 -12.39 0.87
N SER A 73 2.19 -11.16 0.95
CA SER A 73 0.77 -10.88 0.72
C SER A 73 0.34 -10.99 -0.75
N GLY A 74 1.28 -11.16 -1.65
CA GLY A 74 1.04 -11.20 -3.09
C GLY A 74 1.36 -9.89 -3.80
N HIS A 75 1.82 -8.88 -3.09
CA HIS A 75 2.24 -7.60 -3.65
C HIS A 75 3.56 -7.78 -4.42
N VAL A 76 3.54 -7.50 -5.72
CA VAL A 76 4.74 -7.55 -6.56
C VAL A 76 5.51 -6.24 -6.36
N LEU A 77 6.55 -6.27 -5.54
CA LEU A 77 7.25 -5.06 -5.09
C LEU A 77 7.78 -4.20 -6.24
N GLU A 78 8.37 -4.83 -7.24
CA GLU A 78 8.94 -4.12 -8.40
C GLU A 78 7.91 -3.45 -9.30
N SER A 79 6.62 -3.80 -9.15
CA SER A 79 5.53 -3.16 -9.88
C SER A 79 5.04 -1.87 -9.22
N THR A 80 5.51 -1.58 -8.01
CA THR A 80 5.01 -0.46 -7.22
C THR A 80 5.41 0.88 -7.83
N VAL A 81 4.41 1.72 -8.06
CA VAL A 81 4.59 3.12 -8.42
C VAL A 81 4.01 3.94 -7.28
N ASP A 82 4.82 4.80 -6.70
CA ASP A 82 4.41 5.68 -5.60
C ASP A 82 4.48 7.13 -6.07
N GLN A 83 3.31 7.72 -6.30
CA GLN A 83 3.20 9.15 -6.60
C GLN A 83 2.94 9.89 -5.29
N VAL A 84 3.82 10.82 -4.96
CA VAL A 84 3.77 11.54 -3.70
C VAL A 84 3.30 12.98 -3.94
N PHE A 85 2.32 13.39 -3.16
CA PHE A 85 1.76 14.74 -3.19
C PHE A 85 1.85 15.33 -1.78
N VAL A 86 2.11 16.62 -1.69
CA VAL A 86 2.16 17.34 -0.42
C VAL A 86 1.15 18.49 -0.44
N ASP A 87 0.70 18.89 0.75
CA ASP A 87 -0.19 20.03 0.86
C ASP A 87 0.53 21.32 0.44
N ALA A 88 -0.18 22.15 -0.30
CA ALA A 88 0.36 23.43 -0.76
C ALA A 88 0.47 24.44 0.38
#